data_a263c9acec51a701d88ae74f8a980d82
#
_entry.id   a263c9acec51a701d88ae74f8a980d82
#
_cell.length_a   1.000
_cell.length_b   1.000
_cell.length_c   1.000
_cell.angle_alpha   90.00
_cell.angle_beta   90.00
_cell.angle_gamma   90.00
#
_symmetry.space_group_name_H-M   'P 1'
#
loop_
_entity.id
_entity.type
_entity.pdbx_description
1 polymer ?
#
loop_
_entity_poly.entity_id
_entity_poly.type
_entity_poly.pdbx_seq_one_letter_code
_entity_poly.pdbx_strand_id
1 'polypeptide(L)'
;MCIRDRAVLGVASPTVGLLSVGEEAGKGKEEVVEAHAALTGSTEIDFIGNVEGRDIPEGGADVIVTDGFTGNIVLKAMEGVVKLMGSSISDAARRNPMSAIGGLMLKPALSGMREDLHPDTTGGAILLGLRKVAVVGHGSSSADGVANAIRLAGRAASVDAPGLTEEMLHRVGANRGAAEPTGDA
;
A
#
# COMPACT_ATOMS: atom_id res chain seq x y z
N MET A 1 -0.61 7.38 -8.42
CA MET A 1 -1.10 6.23 -7.64
C MET A 1 -2.42 5.71 -8.17
N CYS A 2 -3.46 6.52 -8.32
CA CYS A 2 -4.76 6.07 -8.88
C CYS A 2 -4.68 5.38 -10.26
N ILE A 3 -3.69 5.71 -11.10
CA ILE A 3 -3.44 4.99 -12.36
C ILE A 3 -3.07 3.53 -12.10
N ARG A 4 -2.18 3.26 -11.14
CA ARG A 4 -1.82 1.90 -10.76
C ARG A 4 -3.07 1.14 -10.30
N ASP A 5 -3.88 1.75 -9.45
CA ASP A 5 -5.05 1.08 -8.87
C ASP A 5 -6.12 0.82 -9.92
N ARG A 6 -6.37 1.78 -10.82
CA ARG A 6 -7.28 1.59 -11.97
C ARG A 6 -6.76 0.59 -12.98
N ALA A 7 -5.55 0.79 -13.49
CA ALA A 7 -5.04 0.04 -14.63
C ALA A 7 -4.45 -1.32 -14.26
N VAL A 8 -3.87 -1.46 -13.06
CA VAL A 8 -3.17 -2.67 -12.64
C VAL A 8 -3.99 -3.52 -11.66
N LEU A 9 -4.73 -2.88 -10.74
CA LEU A 9 -5.54 -3.55 -9.73
C LEU A 9 -7.03 -3.61 -10.08
N GLY A 10 -7.48 -2.89 -11.11
CA GLY A 10 -8.85 -2.95 -11.62
C GLY A 10 -9.88 -2.18 -10.79
N VAL A 11 -9.45 -1.28 -9.89
CA VAL A 11 -10.35 -0.42 -9.11
C VAL A 11 -10.81 0.74 -9.98
N ALA A 12 -12.08 0.79 -10.34
CA ALA A 12 -12.59 1.74 -11.34
C ALA A 12 -12.48 3.21 -10.89
N SER A 13 -12.79 3.50 -9.63
CA SER A 13 -12.73 4.85 -9.04
C SER A 13 -12.18 4.76 -7.61
N PRO A 14 -10.85 4.62 -7.46
CA PRO A 14 -10.26 4.47 -6.14
C PRO A 14 -10.38 5.75 -5.32
N THR A 15 -10.86 5.61 -4.09
CA THR A 15 -10.84 6.66 -3.08
C THR A 15 -9.41 6.88 -2.58
N VAL A 16 -9.05 8.13 -2.29
CA VAL A 16 -7.70 8.51 -1.86
C VAL A 16 -7.76 9.25 -0.53
N GLY A 17 -7.07 8.75 0.48
CA GLY A 17 -6.88 9.40 1.77
C GLY A 17 -5.42 9.81 2.01
N LEU A 18 -5.19 10.85 2.81
CA LEU A 18 -3.88 11.21 3.34
C LEU A 18 -3.72 10.68 4.76
N LEU A 19 -2.66 9.92 5.02
CA LEU A 19 -2.37 9.45 6.38
C LEU A 19 -1.96 10.63 7.27
N SER A 20 -2.71 10.83 8.33
CA SER A 20 -2.48 11.90 9.29
C SER A 20 -2.72 11.41 10.73
N VAL A 21 -2.48 12.29 11.70
CA VAL A 21 -2.72 12.08 13.13
C VAL A 21 -4.14 12.46 13.55
N GLY A 22 -4.99 12.88 12.62
CA GLY A 22 -6.39 13.28 12.83
C GLY A 22 -7.06 13.55 11.50
N GLU A 23 -8.40 13.44 11.48
CA GLU A 23 -9.23 13.57 10.27
C GLU A 23 -9.36 15.02 9.76
N GLU A 24 -9.12 16.01 10.63
CA GLU A 24 -9.30 17.42 10.29
C GLU A 24 -8.21 17.91 9.32
N ALA A 25 -8.57 18.76 8.37
CA ALA A 25 -7.69 19.29 7.32
C ALA A 25 -6.39 19.93 7.81
N GLY A 26 -6.39 20.50 9.03
CA GLY A 26 -5.22 21.14 9.63
C GLY A 26 -4.33 20.21 10.45
N LYS A 27 -4.58 18.90 10.46
CA LYS A 27 -3.80 17.93 11.24
C LYS A 27 -2.66 17.32 10.44
N GLY A 28 -1.57 17.05 11.13
CA GLY A 28 -0.38 16.43 10.58
C GLY A 28 0.78 17.40 10.43
N LYS A 29 1.80 16.97 9.71
CA LYS A 29 2.95 17.79 9.34
C LYS A 29 2.53 18.82 8.27
N GLU A 30 3.33 19.86 8.10
CA GLU A 30 3.08 20.95 7.14
C GLU A 30 2.86 20.41 5.72
N GLU A 31 3.67 19.44 5.29
CA GLU A 31 3.54 18.80 3.96
C GLU A 31 2.20 18.07 3.79
N VAL A 32 1.64 17.50 4.86
CA VAL A 32 0.33 16.82 4.83
C VAL A 32 -0.79 17.85 4.71
N VAL A 33 -0.69 18.98 5.42
CA VAL A 33 -1.67 20.07 5.36
C VAL A 33 -1.68 20.72 3.97
N GLU A 34 -0.50 20.98 3.40
CA GLU A 34 -0.36 21.50 2.04
C GLU A 34 -0.93 20.52 1.00
N ALA A 35 -0.60 19.24 1.12
CA ALA A 35 -1.12 18.19 0.23
C ALA A 35 -2.64 18.06 0.35
N HIS A 36 -3.21 18.13 1.56
CA HIS A 36 -4.65 18.13 1.78
C HIS A 36 -5.33 19.28 1.05
N ALA A 37 -4.80 20.49 1.19
CA ALA A 37 -5.35 21.68 0.52
C ALA A 37 -5.30 21.55 -1.02
N ALA A 38 -4.20 21.03 -1.56
CA ALA A 38 -4.03 20.80 -2.99
C ALA A 38 -4.98 19.73 -3.54
N LEU A 39 -5.19 18.64 -2.79
CA LEU A 39 -6.04 17.52 -3.21
C LEU A 39 -7.54 17.84 -3.10
N THR A 40 -7.94 18.63 -2.11
CA THR A 40 -9.36 19.03 -1.91
C THR A 40 -9.94 19.75 -3.14
N GLY A 41 -9.10 20.47 -3.90
CA GLY A 41 -9.52 21.14 -5.15
C GLY A 41 -9.43 20.28 -6.40
N SER A 42 -8.97 19.04 -6.33
CA SER A 42 -8.75 18.17 -7.48
C SER A 42 -10.05 17.53 -7.96
N THR A 43 -10.31 17.62 -9.26
CA THR A 43 -11.41 16.89 -9.92
C THR A 43 -10.97 15.54 -10.50
N GLU A 44 -9.67 15.26 -10.51
CA GLU A 44 -9.07 14.06 -11.10
C GLU A 44 -8.98 12.89 -10.12
N ILE A 45 -9.13 13.17 -8.82
CA ILE A 45 -8.91 12.25 -7.71
C ILE A 45 -10.14 12.29 -6.80
N ASP A 46 -10.67 11.13 -6.45
CA ASP A 46 -11.71 10.99 -5.42
C ASP A 46 -11.05 11.09 -4.03
N PHE A 47 -10.76 12.33 -3.63
CA PHE A 47 -10.08 12.62 -2.37
C PHE A 47 -11.08 12.67 -1.22
N ILE A 48 -10.93 11.79 -0.24
CA ILE A 48 -11.82 11.66 0.91
C ILE A 48 -11.32 12.39 2.17
N GLY A 49 -10.18 13.07 2.08
CA GLY A 49 -9.60 13.80 3.23
C GLY A 49 -8.49 13.03 3.94
N ASN A 50 -8.25 13.40 5.21
CA ASN A 50 -7.29 12.70 6.06
C ASN A 50 -7.89 11.40 6.59
N VAL A 51 -7.04 10.39 6.74
CA VAL A 51 -7.33 9.11 7.38
C VAL A 51 -6.32 8.86 8.48
N GLU A 52 -6.72 8.17 9.55
CA GLU A 52 -5.84 7.81 10.64
C GLU A 52 -5.27 6.39 10.49
N GLY A 53 -4.27 6.06 11.30
CA GLY A 53 -3.67 4.72 11.27
C GLY A 53 -4.65 3.58 11.60
N ARG A 54 -5.74 3.86 12.36
CA ARG A 54 -6.79 2.89 12.67
C ARG A 54 -7.64 2.53 11.44
N ASP A 55 -7.78 3.45 10.49
CA ASP A 55 -8.63 3.28 9.31
C ASP A 55 -7.97 2.38 8.24
N ILE A 56 -6.64 2.19 8.35
CA ILE A 56 -5.89 1.36 7.39
C ILE A 56 -6.40 -0.09 7.39
N PRO A 57 -6.46 -0.81 8.53
CA PRO A 57 -6.96 -2.18 8.54
C PRO A 57 -8.48 -2.29 8.31
N GLU A 58 -9.22 -1.21 8.49
CA GLU A 58 -10.67 -1.14 8.24
C GLU A 58 -11.00 -0.89 6.76
N GLY A 59 -10.01 -0.55 5.94
CA GLY A 59 -10.21 -0.23 4.53
C GLY A 59 -10.88 1.13 4.31
N GLY A 60 -10.55 2.12 5.13
CA GLY A 60 -11.14 3.45 5.09
C GLY A 60 -10.90 4.21 3.77
N ALA A 61 -9.90 3.80 2.97
CA ALA A 61 -9.65 4.30 1.63
C ALA A 61 -9.00 3.21 0.77
N ASP A 62 -9.24 3.23 -0.55
CA ASP A 62 -8.59 2.32 -1.50
C ASP A 62 -7.09 2.62 -1.64
N VAL A 63 -6.73 3.89 -1.52
CA VAL A 63 -5.35 4.38 -1.61
C VAL A 63 -5.07 5.31 -0.44
N ILE A 64 -4.06 4.98 0.35
CA ILE A 64 -3.59 5.85 1.43
C ILE A 64 -2.20 6.36 1.06
N VAL A 65 -2.07 7.69 1.04
CA VAL A 65 -0.82 8.38 0.70
C VAL A 65 -0.14 8.84 1.98
N THR A 66 1.15 8.61 2.07
CA THR A 66 1.99 9.03 3.20
C THR A 66 3.44 9.24 2.75
N ASP A 67 4.26 9.88 3.58
CA ASP A 67 5.71 9.90 3.38
C ASP A 67 6.31 8.51 3.58
N GLY A 68 7.48 8.26 2.95
CA GLY A 68 8.10 6.94 2.95
C GLY A 68 8.55 6.45 4.33
N PHE A 69 8.90 7.37 5.25
CA PHE A 69 9.30 7.02 6.60
C PHE A 69 8.09 6.57 7.43
N THR A 70 7.03 7.37 7.46
CA THR A 70 5.78 7.06 8.15
C THR A 70 5.15 5.78 7.60
N GLY A 71 5.07 5.65 6.27
CA GLY A 71 4.53 4.45 5.63
C GLY A 71 5.31 3.19 5.96
N ASN A 72 6.64 3.25 5.99
CA ASN A 72 7.46 2.10 6.36
C ASN A 72 7.29 1.71 7.84
N ILE A 73 7.17 2.68 8.76
CA ILE A 73 6.87 2.41 10.18
C ILE A 73 5.52 1.72 10.31
N VAL A 74 4.48 2.24 9.66
CA VAL A 74 3.13 1.66 9.70
C VAL A 74 3.14 0.23 9.18
N LEU A 75 3.76 -0.03 8.02
CA LEU A 75 3.87 -1.39 7.47
C LEU A 75 4.58 -2.34 8.44
N LYS A 76 5.70 -1.93 9.03
CA LYS A 76 6.45 -2.76 9.99
C LYS A 76 5.69 -2.97 11.29
N ALA A 77 4.95 -1.96 11.76
CA ALA A 77 4.08 -2.11 12.93
C ALA A 77 2.95 -3.12 12.66
N MET A 78 2.28 -3.02 11.52
CA MET A 78 1.23 -3.96 11.13
C MET A 78 1.76 -5.39 10.97
N GLU A 79 2.89 -5.59 10.30
CA GLU A 79 3.56 -6.89 10.21
C GLU A 79 3.85 -7.48 11.60
N GLY A 80 4.34 -6.64 12.52
CA GLY A 80 4.62 -7.02 13.90
C GLY A 80 3.36 -7.44 14.66
N VAL A 81 2.27 -6.68 14.53
CA VAL A 81 0.98 -6.97 15.17
C VAL A 81 0.39 -8.28 14.65
N VAL A 82 0.37 -8.50 13.34
CA VAL A 82 -0.11 -9.76 12.74
C VAL A 82 0.68 -10.96 13.25
N LYS A 83 2.02 -10.84 13.33
CA LYS A 83 2.88 -11.89 13.86
C LYS A 83 2.61 -12.15 15.35
N LEU A 84 2.47 -11.10 16.15
CA LEU A 84 2.15 -11.19 17.58
C LEU A 84 0.79 -11.86 17.80
N MET A 85 -0.24 -11.46 17.05
CA MET A 85 -1.57 -12.08 17.14
C MET A 85 -1.52 -13.56 16.79
N GLY A 86 -0.82 -13.94 15.72
CA GLY A 86 -0.66 -15.33 15.32
C GLY A 86 0.02 -16.18 16.39
N SER A 87 1.09 -15.67 17.03
CA SER A 87 1.75 -16.38 18.14
C SER A 87 0.85 -16.47 19.36
N SER A 88 0.17 -15.39 19.74
CA SER A 88 -0.73 -15.37 20.91
C SER A 88 -1.90 -16.35 20.76
N ILE A 89 -2.49 -16.44 19.58
CA ILE A 89 -3.54 -17.43 19.29
C ILE A 89 -2.99 -18.85 19.39
N SER A 90 -1.81 -19.10 18.82
CA SER A 90 -1.15 -20.41 18.90
C SER A 90 -0.85 -20.81 20.33
N ASP A 91 -0.33 -19.90 21.16
CA ASP A 91 -0.01 -20.14 22.55
C ASP A 91 -1.28 -20.37 23.39
N ALA A 92 -2.35 -19.62 23.14
CA ALA A 92 -3.65 -19.83 23.78
C ALA A 92 -4.21 -21.21 23.46
N ALA A 93 -4.13 -21.65 22.22
CA ALA A 93 -4.57 -22.97 21.77
C ALA A 93 -3.78 -24.13 22.44
N ARG A 94 -2.53 -23.90 22.86
CA ARG A 94 -1.68 -24.92 23.50
C ARG A 94 -1.79 -24.99 25.01
N ARG A 95 -2.56 -24.12 25.66
CA ARG A 95 -2.60 -24.02 27.14
C ARG A 95 -3.19 -25.26 27.84
N ASN A 96 -4.14 -25.93 27.22
CA ASN A 96 -4.77 -27.13 27.77
C ASN A 96 -5.40 -27.97 26.64
N PRO A 97 -5.74 -29.26 26.89
CA PRO A 97 -6.30 -30.14 25.86
C PRO A 97 -7.60 -29.63 25.23
N MET A 98 -8.47 -28.99 25.98
CA MET A 98 -9.74 -28.44 25.47
C MET A 98 -9.48 -27.28 24.49
N SER A 99 -8.56 -26.37 24.87
CA SER A 99 -8.14 -25.27 23.97
C SER A 99 -7.45 -25.80 22.70
N ALA A 100 -6.72 -26.91 22.79
CA ALA A 100 -6.08 -27.55 21.64
C ALA A 100 -7.11 -28.08 20.63
N ILE A 101 -8.19 -28.71 21.10
CA ILE A 101 -9.31 -29.14 20.25
C ILE A 101 -9.96 -27.94 19.57
N GLY A 102 -10.27 -26.86 20.32
CA GLY A 102 -10.83 -25.64 19.77
C GLY A 102 -9.90 -24.99 18.72
N GLY A 103 -8.61 -24.91 19.00
CA GLY A 103 -7.59 -24.40 18.07
C GLY A 103 -7.50 -25.24 16.77
N LEU A 104 -7.62 -26.56 16.88
CA LEU A 104 -7.64 -27.46 15.71
C LEU A 104 -8.87 -27.20 14.83
N MET A 105 -10.03 -27.00 15.44
CA MET A 105 -11.28 -26.68 14.72
C MET A 105 -11.23 -25.32 14.04
N LEU A 106 -10.55 -24.33 14.62
CA LEU A 106 -10.40 -22.98 14.05
C LEU A 106 -9.28 -22.89 12.99
N LYS A 107 -8.38 -23.87 12.97
CA LYS A 107 -7.19 -23.85 12.09
C LYS A 107 -7.51 -23.58 10.60
N PRO A 108 -8.55 -24.18 9.98
CA PRO A 108 -8.87 -23.91 8.58
C PRO A 108 -9.27 -22.44 8.33
N ALA A 109 -10.09 -21.86 9.22
CA ALA A 109 -10.51 -20.46 9.12
C ALA A 109 -9.34 -19.49 9.33
N LEU A 110 -8.49 -19.76 10.32
CA LEU A 110 -7.29 -18.95 10.60
C LEU A 110 -6.24 -19.07 9.49
N SER A 111 -6.13 -20.22 8.80
CA SER A 111 -5.19 -20.36 7.67
C SER A 111 -5.61 -19.52 6.47
N GLY A 112 -6.91 -19.41 6.17
CA GLY A 112 -7.41 -18.52 5.12
C GLY A 112 -7.11 -17.06 5.43
N MET A 113 -7.44 -16.59 6.63
CA MET A 113 -7.12 -15.22 7.05
C MET A 113 -5.61 -14.92 7.02
N ARG A 114 -4.77 -15.89 7.40
CA ARG A 114 -3.31 -15.74 7.33
C ARG A 114 -2.82 -15.63 5.89
N GLU A 115 -3.41 -16.36 4.96
CA GLU A 115 -3.07 -16.35 3.55
C GLU A 115 -3.44 -15.00 2.93
N ASP A 116 -4.61 -14.46 3.24
CA ASP A 116 -5.07 -13.15 2.78
C ASP A 116 -4.17 -12.00 3.28
N LEU A 117 -3.65 -12.12 4.51
CA LEU A 117 -2.75 -11.13 5.12
C LEU A 117 -1.26 -11.34 4.76
N HIS A 118 -0.92 -12.40 3.99
CA HIS A 118 0.47 -12.71 3.71
C HIS A 118 1.03 -11.78 2.62
N PRO A 119 2.23 -11.17 2.82
CA PRO A 119 2.83 -10.27 1.82
C PRO A 119 3.04 -10.92 0.45
N ASP A 120 3.27 -12.23 0.40
CA ASP A 120 3.46 -12.98 -0.84
C ASP A 120 2.23 -13.01 -1.73
N THR A 121 1.02 -12.83 -1.18
CA THR A 121 -0.24 -12.82 -1.95
C THR A 121 -0.25 -11.66 -2.95
N THR A 122 0.22 -10.49 -2.55
CA THR A 122 0.32 -9.30 -3.41
C THR A 122 1.55 -9.37 -4.34
N GLY A 123 2.61 -10.07 -3.92
CA GLY A 123 3.85 -10.25 -4.67
C GLY A 123 4.86 -9.11 -4.55
N GLY A 124 4.46 -7.95 -4.02
CA GLY A 124 5.36 -6.83 -3.82
C GLY A 124 4.78 -5.46 -4.18
N ALA A 125 5.63 -4.45 -4.23
CA ALA A 125 5.26 -3.06 -4.51
C ALA A 125 5.82 -2.59 -5.85
N ILE A 126 4.98 -1.94 -6.66
CA ILE A 126 5.42 -1.29 -7.90
C ILE A 126 6.14 0.01 -7.52
N LEU A 127 7.36 0.19 -8.01
CA LEU A 127 8.08 1.47 -7.93
C LEU A 127 7.51 2.44 -8.95
N LEU A 128 6.91 3.52 -8.46
CA LEU A 128 6.37 4.59 -9.30
C LEU A 128 7.46 5.61 -9.65
N GLY A 129 7.25 6.34 -10.77
CA GLY A 129 8.17 7.39 -11.22
C GLY A 129 9.39 6.88 -12.00
N LEU A 130 9.44 5.61 -12.32
CA LEU A 130 10.45 5.02 -13.21
C LEU A 130 9.95 4.99 -14.67
N ARG A 131 10.89 5.05 -15.63
CA ARG A 131 10.56 4.92 -17.07
C ARG A 131 10.21 3.50 -17.49
N LYS A 132 10.45 2.52 -16.63
CA LYS A 132 10.11 1.11 -16.85
C LYS A 132 9.52 0.52 -15.58
N VAL A 133 8.75 -0.55 -15.73
CA VAL A 133 8.19 -1.26 -14.59
C VAL A 133 9.30 -1.89 -13.76
N ALA A 134 9.27 -1.61 -12.46
CA ALA A 134 10.05 -2.30 -11.46
C ALA A 134 9.16 -2.66 -10.27
N VAL A 135 9.31 -3.87 -9.75
CA VAL A 135 8.59 -4.37 -8.59
C VAL A 135 9.58 -4.77 -7.52
N VAL A 136 9.36 -4.30 -6.32
CA VAL A 136 10.15 -4.68 -5.14
C VAL A 136 9.40 -5.77 -4.40
N GLY A 137 9.98 -6.97 -4.34
CA GLY A 137 9.50 -8.07 -3.50
C GLY A 137 9.94 -7.90 -2.05
N HIS A 138 9.27 -8.60 -1.14
CA HIS A 138 9.67 -8.64 0.26
C HIS A 138 10.96 -9.46 0.42
N GLY A 139 11.85 -9.07 1.35
CA GLY A 139 13.13 -9.75 1.55
C GLY A 139 13.03 -11.22 1.98
N SER A 140 11.88 -11.64 2.51
CA SER A 140 11.55 -13.03 2.87
C SER A 140 10.55 -13.71 1.94
N SER A 141 10.37 -13.19 0.71
CA SER A 141 9.43 -13.77 -0.26
C SER A 141 9.74 -15.23 -0.56
N SER A 142 8.69 -16.04 -0.57
CA SER A 142 8.74 -17.42 -1.05
C SER A 142 8.79 -17.48 -2.58
N ALA A 143 8.89 -18.69 -3.15
CA ALA A 143 8.79 -18.88 -4.59
C ALA A 143 7.46 -18.36 -5.16
N ASP A 144 6.36 -18.52 -4.41
CA ASP A 144 5.04 -18.00 -4.80
C ASP A 144 4.99 -16.46 -4.74
N GLY A 145 5.62 -15.85 -3.75
CA GLY A 145 5.76 -14.40 -3.67
C GLY A 145 6.53 -13.82 -4.86
N VAL A 146 7.64 -14.47 -5.26
CA VAL A 146 8.40 -14.09 -6.46
C VAL A 146 7.56 -14.27 -7.73
N ALA A 147 6.82 -15.38 -7.85
CA ALA A 147 5.93 -15.61 -8.99
C ALA A 147 4.83 -14.54 -9.07
N ASN A 148 4.25 -14.14 -7.93
CA ASN A 148 3.26 -13.07 -7.86
C ASN A 148 3.86 -11.70 -8.21
N ALA A 149 5.09 -11.41 -7.78
CA ALA A 149 5.82 -10.20 -8.18
C ALA A 149 6.03 -10.13 -9.70
N ILE A 150 6.39 -11.25 -10.33
CA ILE A 150 6.53 -11.33 -11.80
C ILE A 150 5.18 -11.10 -12.50
N ARG A 151 4.11 -11.70 -12.00
CA ARG A 151 2.74 -11.48 -12.55
C ARG A 151 2.32 -10.02 -12.40
N LEU A 152 2.60 -9.40 -11.26
CA LEU A 152 2.32 -7.98 -11.01
C LEU A 152 3.08 -7.10 -11.99
N ALA A 153 4.38 -7.35 -12.20
CA ALA A 153 5.20 -6.65 -13.17
C ALA A 153 4.66 -6.83 -14.61
N GLY A 154 4.23 -8.03 -14.97
CA GLY A 154 3.62 -8.33 -16.27
C GLY A 154 2.33 -7.54 -16.49
N ARG A 155 1.43 -7.49 -15.50
CA ARG A 155 0.21 -6.66 -15.56
C ARG A 155 0.54 -5.18 -15.73
N ALA A 156 1.46 -4.65 -14.93
CA ALA A 156 1.85 -3.24 -15.02
C ALA A 156 2.49 -2.89 -16.38
N ALA A 157 3.26 -3.81 -16.96
CA ALA A 157 3.84 -3.63 -18.28
C ALA A 157 2.81 -3.71 -19.40
N SER A 158 1.82 -4.63 -19.31
CA SER A 158 0.80 -4.81 -20.33
C SER A 158 -0.13 -3.60 -20.52
N VAL A 159 -0.28 -2.77 -19.48
CA VAL A 159 -1.07 -1.53 -19.50
C VAL A 159 -0.22 -0.27 -19.63
N ASP A 160 1.08 -0.42 -19.84
CA ASP A 160 2.04 0.69 -19.88
C ASP A 160 1.88 1.65 -18.68
N ALA A 161 1.88 1.09 -17.47
CA ALA A 161 1.71 1.89 -16.25
C ALA A 161 2.71 3.06 -16.12
N PRO A 162 3.99 2.96 -16.55
CA PRO A 162 4.91 4.09 -16.59
C PRO A 162 4.45 5.22 -17.51
N GLY A 163 4.07 4.90 -18.76
CA GLY A 163 3.60 5.90 -19.75
C GLY A 163 2.33 6.60 -19.28
N LEU A 164 1.35 5.85 -18.76
CA LEU A 164 0.12 6.43 -18.19
C LEU A 164 0.44 7.37 -17.01
N THR A 165 1.44 7.00 -16.17
CA THR A 165 1.85 7.85 -15.04
C THR A 165 2.51 9.13 -15.53
N GLU A 166 3.38 9.05 -16.53
CA GLU A 166 4.02 10.21 -17.15
C GLU A 166 3.00 11.16 -17.77
N GLU A 167 2.05 10.63 -18.54
CA GLU A 167 0.96 11.41 -19.15
C GLU A 167 0.13 12.16 -18.09
N MET A 168 -0.22 11.49 -16.98
CA MET A 168 -0.96 12.14 -15.91
C MET A 168 -0.16 13.23 -15.21
N LEU A 169 1.13 13.01 -14.94
CA LEU A 169 2.00 14.02 -14.37
C LEU A 169 2.12 15.25 -15.27
N HIS A 170 2.19 15.05 -16.59
CA HIS A 170 2.12 16.14 -17.57
C HIS A 170 0.81 16.91 -17.49
N ARG A 171 -0.30 16.20 -17.42
CA ARG A 171 -1.66 16.81 -17.39
C ARG A 171 -1.89 17.67 -16.15
N VAL A 172 -1.39 17.25 -14.99
CA VAL A 172 -1.52 18.01 -13.73
C VAL A 172 -0.37 19.01 -13.49
N GLY A 173 0.54 19.17 -14.46
CA GLY A 173 1.65 20.11 -14.35
C GLY A 173 2.73 19.71 -13.32
N ALA A 174 2.72 18.47 -12.84
CA ALA A 174 3.66 17.94 -11.85
C ALA A 174 4.95 17.42 -12.47
N ASN A 175 5.34 17.91 -13.64
CA ASN A 175 6.62 17.57 -14.24
C ASN A 175 7.75 18.11 -13.38
N ARG A 176 8.66 17.25 -12.93
CA ARG A 176 9.99 17.73 -12.56
C ARG A 176 10.57 18.33 -13.81
N GLY A 177 10.78 19.66 -13.81
CA GLY A 177 11.56 20.31 -14.85
C GLY A 177 12.81 19.47 -15.08
N ALA A 178 13.16 19.24 -16.33
CA ALA A 178 14.38 18.55 -16.67
C ALA A 178 15.47 19.15 -15.79
N ALA A 179 16.06 18.37 -14.92
CA ALA A 179 17.23 18.84 -14.18
C ALA A 179 18.22 19.28 -15.25
N GLU A 180 18.51 20.59 -15.31
CA GLU A 180 19.59 21.08 -16.15
C GLU A 180 20.81 20.24 -15.77
N PRO A 181 21.52 19.69 -16.75
CA PRO A 181 22.76 19.02 -16.45
C PRO A 181 23.65 20.05 -15.74
N THR A 182 23.92 19.81 -14.44
CA THR A 182 24.94 20.58 -13.72
C THR A 182 26.21 20.43 -14.52
N GLY A 183 26.58 21.49 -15.23
CA GLY A 183 27.81 21.54 -15.96
C GLY A 183 28.98 21.36 -15.00
N ASP A 184 29.63 20.24 -15.10
CA ASP A 184 30.93 20.01 -14.48
C ASP A 184 31.92 20.98 -15.11
N ALA A 185 32.46 21.84 -14.27
CA ALA A 185 33.70 22.54 -14.52
C ALA A 185 34.84 21.77 -13.84
#